data_a0ae3f2c33faed2c86347a62821df29d
#
_entry.id   a0ae3f2c33faed2c86347a62821df29d
#
_cell.length_a   1.000
_cell.length_b   1.000
_cell.length_c   1.000
_cell.angle_alpha   90.00
_cell.angle_beta   90.00
_cell.angle_gamma   90.00
#
_symmetry.space_group_name_H-M   'P 1'
#
loop_
_entity.id
_entity.type
_entity.pdbx_description
1 polymer ?
#
loop_
_entity_poly.entity_id
_entity_poly.type
_entity_poly.pdbx_seq_one_letter_code
_entity_poly.pdbx_strand_id
1 'polypeptide(L)'
;MKTMKIYIIGFAAFTALLVWLNMHAPQRFIWDPTYAHIDKNPFGCAAFDSVMGQTLRHGYSVSTKSLHELSLDTTPQTVLMLGRMLDISKKHADDIDRILKRGGNVVMVAQNSLYANDSLLKARYGMCMSDGYRYFNLSTVRKQLADKNPLAFVNLYCTRQGGYDECKLRIIRPLVSASVAVDDSIGGRKVPYTPLAYVIDADYYASETYDNVEWEADSVEGDSAMVDDVVSDMKQPYDTLSWMAVERNLYRGKLIMASTPLIFTNYGILDRAANVYLMRVMSRVDNVPVVRMDGDAERTINGERKEPEAQSPLHFFLQHPPLKWAIYLTLATVLLFYIVTARRRQRVIPVVRGKRESELEFARLVSKLYLHCHDNADLVCKKRALFAEALRSALDVDIFDRKTDAVSVATIAACTGLEADRIKALLLDLRLVGEGEVKMSDKEMRRLIDQMNEIIKRL
;
A
#
# COMPACT_ATOMS: atom_id res chain seq x y z
N MET A 1 12.55 15.00 -33.43
CA MET A 1 11.22 15.55 -33.11
C MET A 1 10.10 14.50 -33.09
N LYS A 2 10.00 13.52 -34.01
CA LYS A 2 8.95 12.47 -34.00
C LYS A 2 8.98 11.60 -32.74
N THR A 3 10.15 11.16 -32.28
CA THR A 3 10.31 10.33 -31.09
C THR A 3 9.91 11.04 -29.79
N MET A 4 10.15 12.35 -29.66
CA MET A 4 9.76 13.13 -28.48
C MET A 4 8.25 13.26 -28.35
N LYS A 5 7.54 13.39 -29.47
CA LYS A 5 6.06 13.41 -29.48
C LYS A 5 5.47 12.09 -29.00
N ILE A 6 6.07 10.95 -29.36
CA ILE A 6 5.63 9.62 -28.93
C ILE A 6 5.76 9.46 -27.40
N TYR A 7 6.86 9.94 -26.81
CA TYR A 7 7.04 9.90 -25.36
C TYR A 7 6.05 10.80 -24.60
N ILE A 8 5.76 11.99 -25.15
CA ILE A 8 4.78 12.90 -24.54
C ILE A 8 3.37 12.28 -24.60
N ILE A 9 2.99 11.70 -25.74
CA ILE A 9 1.69 11.02 -25.88
C ILE A 9 1.62 9.80 -24.97
N GLY A 10 2.66 8.99 -24.89
CA GLY A 10 2.72 7.83 -23.98
C GLY A 10 2.61 8.24 -22.52
N PHE A 11 3.27 9.33 -22.12
CA PHE A 11 3.17 9.88 -20.78
C PHE A 11 1.77 10.41 -20.47
N ALA A 12 1.19 11.15 -21.39
CA ALA A 12 -0.18 11.66 -21.24
C ALA A 12 -1.22 10.51 -21.13
N ALA A 13 -1.05 9.45 -21.93
CA ALA A 13 -1.89 8.26 -21.86
C ALA A 13 -1.71 7.51 -20.54
N PHE A 14 -0.48 7.38 -20.05
CA PHE A 14 -0.18 6.76 -18.76
C PHE A 14 -0.74 7.54 -17.57
N THR A 15 -0.61 8.87 -17.58
CA THR A 15 -1.21 9.71 -16.53
C THR A 15 -2.72 9.65 -16.58
N ALA A 16 -3.34 9.69 -17.76
CA ALA A 16 -4.79 9.51 -17.91
C ALA A 16 -5.26 8.15 -17.38
N LEU A 17 -4.52 7.08 -17.66
CA LEU A 17 -4.79 5.74 -17.13
C LEU A 17 -4.68 5.69 -15.61
N LEU A 18 -3.66 6.30 -15.02
CA LEU A 18 -3.50 6.36 -13.57
C LEU A 18 -4.66 7.14 -12.90
N VAL A 19 -5.07 8.27 -13.49
CA VAL A 19 -6.23 9.03 -13.01
C VAL A 19 -7.49 8.18 -13.08
N TRP A 20 -7.71 7.51 -14.21
CA TRP A 20 -8.87 6.65 -14.40
C TRP A 20 -8.90 5.48 -13.40
N LEU A 21 -7.77 4.78 -13.21
CA LEU A 21 -7.65 3.69 -12.23
C LEU A 21 -7.93 4.19 -10.80
N ASN A 22 -7.44 5.36 -10.43
CA ASN A 22 -7.67 5.89 -9.10
C ASN A 22 -9.12 6.35 -8.88
N MET A 23 -9.79 6.86 -9.92
CA MET A 23 -11.21 7.21 -9.85
C MET A 23 -12.11 5.98 -9.68
N HIS A 24 -11.66 4.82 -10.19
CA HIS A 24 -12.41 3.55 -10.10
C HIS A 24 -11.86 2.61 -9.01
N ALA A 25 -10.78 2.98 -8.33
CA ALA A 25 -10.28 2.20 -7.21
C ALA A 25 -11.30 2.21 -6.07
N PRO A 26 -11.71 1.04 -5.54
CA PRO A 26 -12.60 0.98 -4.40
C PRO A 26 -11.96 1.71 -3.22
N GLN A 27 -12.71 2.60 -2.61
CA GLN A 27 -12.26 3.31 -1.41
C GLN A 27 -12.04 2.29 -0.30
N ARG A 28 -10.84 2.25 0.25
CA ARG A 28 -10.54 1.39 1.41
C ARG A 28 -11.14 2.02 2.64
N PHE A 29 -12.02 1.29 3.33
CA PHE A 29 -12.53 1.72 4.61
C PHE A 29 -11.42 1.71 5.66
N ILE A 30 -11.35 2.78 6.43
CA ILE A 30 -10.50 2.88 7.62
C ILE A 30 -11.39 2.49 8.81
N TRP A 31 -10.99 1.43 9.51
CA TRP A 31 -11.71 0.89 10.65
C TRP A 31 -11.25 1.50 11.98
N ASP A 32 -10.54 2.62 11.94
CA ASP A 32 -10.10 3.32 13.13
C ASP A 32 -11.24 4.21 13.65
N PRO A 33 -11.66 4.10 14.90
CA PRO A 33 -12.72 4.93 15.45
C PRO A 33 -12.27 6.38 15.59
N THR A 34 -12.91 7.26 14.86
CA THR A 34 -12.64 8.71 14.93
C THR A 34 -13.75 9.48 15.61
N TYR A 35 -14.98 8.97 15.55
CA TYR A 35 -16.22 9.64 16.01
C TYR A 35 -16.39 11.05 15.43
N ALA A 36 -15.64 11.42 14.41
CA ALA A 36 -15.65 12.74 13.81
C ALA A 36 -16.87 12.93 12.92
N HIS A 37 -17.46 14.13 12.98
CA HIS A 37 -18.64 14.53 12.21
C HIS A 37 -18.45 14.41 10.69
N ILE A 38 -17.26 14.77 10.19
CA ILE A 38 -16.96 14.77 8.75
C ILE A 38 -16.56 13.39 8.22
N ASP A 39 -16.30 12.43 9.10
CA ASP A 39 -15.76 11.13 8.72
C ASP A 39 -16.86 10.19 8.22
N LYS A 40 -16.70 9.74 6.97
CA LYS A 40 -17.60 8.80 6.27
C LYS A 40 -17.20 7.34 6.45
N ASN A 41 -16.08 7.07 7.12
CA ASN A 41 -15.67 5.70 7.43
C ASN A 41 -16.67 5.02 8.39
N PRO A 42 -16.64 3.69 8.52
CA PRO A 42 -17.62 2.97 9.34
C PRO A 42 -17.74 3.49 10.78
N PHE A 43 -16.63 3.86 11.42
CA PHE A 43 -16.60 4.36 12.79
C PHE A 43 -16.40 5.88 12.89
N GLY A 44 -16.68 6.61 11.81
CA GLY A 44 -16.99 8.04 11.83
C GLY A 44 -18.47 8.30 12.12
N CYS A 45 -18.89 9.56 12.14
CA CYS A 45 -20.25 9.95 12.48
C CYS A 45 -21.00 10.75 11.42
N ALA A 46 -20.51 10.85 10.18
CA ALA A 46 -21.15 11.67 9.16
C ALA A 46 -22.58 11.24 8.82
N ALA A 47 -22.81 9.93 8.62
CA ALA A 47 -24.15 9.39 8.38
C ALA A 47 -25.01 9.38 9.65
N PHE A 48 -24.40 9.03 10.78
CA PHE A 48 -25.07 9.07 12.09
C PHE A 48 -25.64 10.46 12.37
N ASP A 49 -24.83 11.50 12.26
CA ASP A 49 -25.24 12.88 12.54
C ASP A 49 -26.32 13.36 11.57
N SER A 50 -26.23 12.98 10.30
CA SER A 50 -27.24 13.31 9.29
C SER A 50 -28.61 12.71 9.63
N VAL A 51 -28.63 11.43 10.04
CA VAL A 51 -29.87 10.73 10.39
C VAL A 51 -30.43 11.27 11.72
N MET A 52 -29.57 11.51 12.73
CA MET A 52 -30.01 12.08 14.00
C MET A 52 -30.63 13.47 13.81
N GLY A 53 -30.01 14.30 12.96
CA GLY A 53 -30.54 15.63 12.65
C GLY A 53 -31.92 15.64 11.99
N GLN A 54 -32.29 14.55 11.29
CA GLN A 54 -33.59 14.40 10.65
C GLN A 54 -34.63 13.70 11.54
N THR A 55 -34.18 12.92 12.51
CA THR A 55 -35.04 12.03 13.30
C THR A 55 -35.46 12.62 14.64
N LEU A 56 -34.53 13.33 15.31
CA LEU A 56 -34.81 13.90 16.65
C LEU A 56 -35.70 15.11 16.55
N ARG A 57 -36.79 15.07 17.33
CA ARG A 57 -37.90 16.07 17.25
C ARG A 57 -37.53 17.44 17.80
N HIS A 58 -36.69 17.47 18.84
CA HIS A 58 -36.30 18.70 19.53
C HIS A 58 -35.02 19.33 18.97
N GLY A 59 -34.48 18.77 17.91
CA GLY A 59 -33.28 19.26 17.22
C GLY A 59 -32.02 18.52 17.64
N TYR A 60 -31.07 18.54 16.72
CA TYR A 60 -29.74 17.92 16.85
C TYR A 60 -28.68 18.83 16.27
N SER A 61 -27.56 18.92 16.95
CA SER A 61 -26.41 19.67 16.48
C SER A 61 -25.11 19.01 16.92
N VAL A 62 -24.04 19.27 16.18
CA VAL A 62 -22.69 18.83 16.53
C VAL A 62 -21.89 20.05 16.98
N SER A 63 -21.20 19.91 18.09
CA SER A 63 -20.45 21.01 18.70
C SER A 63 -18.99 20.62 18.93
N THR A 64 -18.09 21.54 18.68
CA THR A 64 -16.68 21.45 19.02
C THR A 64 -16.33 22.09 20.37
N LYS A 65 -17.35 22.56 21.12
CA LYS A 65 -17.18 23.13 22.46
C LYS A 65 -16.80 22.06 23.46
N SER A 66 -16.00 22.41 24.44
CA SER A 66 -15.68 21.55 25.58
C SER A 66 -16.93 21.27 26.45
N LEU A 67 -16.87 20.22 27.28
CA LEU A 67 -17.94 19.89 28.23
C LEU A 67 -18.22 21.07 29.18
N HIS A 68 -17.17 21.78 29.60
CA HIS A 68 -17.32 22.95 30.46
C HIS A 68 -18.12 24.05 29.77
N GLU A 69 -17.78 24.40 28.53
CA GLU A 69 -18.51 25.43 27.77
C GLU A 69 -19.98 25.06 27.56
N LEU A 70 -20.26 23.79 27.23
CA LEU A 70 -21.64 23.29 27.09
C LEU A 70 -22.39 23.31 28.41
N SER A 71 -21.70 23.10 29.55
CA SER A 71 -22.32 23.18 30.88
C SER A 71 -22.72 24.60 31.29
N LEU A 72 -22.17 25.63 30.65
CA LEU A 72 -22.50 27.02 30.90
C LEU A 72 -23.77 27.51 30.17
N ASP A 73 -24.17 26.80 29.11
CA ASP A 73 -25.39 27.13 28.36
C ASP A 73 -26.62 27.11 29.28
N THR A 74 -27.47 28.12 29.16
CA THR A 74 -28.60 28.30 30.05
C THR A 74 -29.82 27.44 29.71
N THR A 75 -29.92 27.02 28.43
CA THR A 75 -31.02 26.20 27.95
C THR A 75 -30.79 24.73 28.27
N PRO A 76 -31.81 23.99 28.72
CA PRO A 76 -31.70 22.55 28.88
C PRO A 76 -31.38 21.88 27.55
N GLN A 77 -30.36 21.05 27.56
CA GLN A 77 -29.93 20.30 26.38
C GLN A 77 -29.40 18.91 26.75
N THR A 78 -29.46 17.98 25.84
CA THR A 78 -28.79 16.67 25.98
C THR A 78 -27.39 16.77 25.46
N VAL A 79 -26.39 16.45 26.25
CA VAL A 79 -25.00 16.35 25.80
C VAL A 79 -24.65 14.88 25.52
N LEU A 80 -24.32 14.56 24.26
CA LEU A 80 -23.91 13.24 23.84
C LEU A 80 -22.39 13.21 23.66
N MET A 81 -21.73 12.34 24.42
CA MET A 81 -20.30 12.09 24.38
C MET A 81 -20.05 10.69 23.86
N LEU A 82 -19.25 10.54 22.77
CA LEU A 82 -18.85 9.29 22.19
C LEU A 82 -17.33 9.13 22.29
N GLY A 83 -16.84 8.00 22.74
CA GLY A 83 -15.42 7.80 22.83
C GLY A 83 -15.00 6.36 23.08
N ARG A 84 -13.72 6.08 22.91
CA ARG A 84 -13.15 4.79 23.32
C ARG A 84 -13.02 4.74 24.84
N MET A 85 -12.64 5.83 25.44
CA MET A 85 -12.38 5.94 26.87
C MET A 85 -13.07 7.19 27.44
N LEU A 86 -13.57 7.09 28.66
CA LEU A 86 -14.08 8.24 29.42
C LEU A 86 -13.06 8.65 30.47
N ASP A 87 -12.55 9.88 30.34
CA ASP A 87 -11.75 10.54 31.37
C ASP A 87 -12.55 11.61 32.06
N ILE A 88 -13.30 11.23 33.07
CA ILE A 88 -14.19 12.13 33.82
C ILE A 88 -13.49 12.57 35.12
N SER A 89 -12.84 13.72 35.06
CA SER A 89 -12.30 14.36 36.26
C SER A 89 -13.39 14.92 37.17
N LYS A 90 -13.02 15.33 38.40
CA LYS A 90 -13.95 15.95 39.33
C LYS A 90 -14.62 17.22 38.73
N LYS A 91 -13.87 18.01 37.95
CA LYS A 91 -14.42 19.18 37.24
C LYS A 91 -15.49 18.78 36.24
N HIS A 92 -15.21 17.73 35.45
CA HIS A 92 -16.16 17.23 34.46
C HIS A 92 -17.44 16.70 35.11
N ALA A 93 -17.32 16.05 36.27
CA ALA A 93 -18.48 15.61 37.05
C ALA A 93 -19.29 16.79 37.56
N ASP A 94 -18.66 17.89 37.96
CA ASP A 94 -19.38 19.12 38.35
C ASP A 94 -20.11 19.78 37.17
N ASP A 95 -19.53 19.72 35.97
CA ASP A 95 -20.17 20.21 34.75
C ASP A 95 -21.38 19.33 34.35
N ILE A 96 -21.23 18.00 34.44
CA ILE A 96 -22.33 17.04 34.25
C ILE A 96 -23.48 17.34 35.22
N ASP A 97 -23.19 17.50 36.49
CA ASP A 97 -24.21 17.85 37.50
C ASP A 97 -24.92 19.17 37.19
N ARG A 98 -24.19 20.15 36.64
CA ARG A 98 -24.75 21.45 36.23
C ARG A 98 -25.77 21.30 35.12
N ILE A 99 -25.46 20.45 34.11
CA ILE A 99 -26.38 20.12 33.02
C ILE A 99 -27.63 19.42 33.57
N LEU A 100 -27.45 18.37 34.39
CA LEU A 100 -28.55 17.60 34.96
C LEU A 100 -29.45 18.41 35.88
N LYS A 101 -28.91 19.32 36.71
CA LYS A 101 -29.67 20.21 37.60
C LYS A 101 -30.56 21.19 36.83
N ARG A 102 -30.16 21.58 35.61
CA ARG A 102 -30.97 22.46 34.74
C ARG A 102 -32.06 21.70 33.97
N GLY A 103 -32.14 20.39 34.08
CA GLY A 103 -33.10 19.56 33.36
C GLY A 103 -32.63 19.08 32.00
N GLY A 104 -31.33 19.26 31.70
CA GLY A 104 -30.68 18.64 30.56
C GLY A 104 -30.35 17.18 30.83
N ASN A 105 -29.98 16.45 29.78
CA ASN A 105 -29.56 15.07 29.91
C ASN A 105 -28.08 14.92 29.50
N VAL A 106 -27.47 13.85 29.98
CA VAL A 106 -26.09 13.48 29.57
C VAL A 106 -26.09 12.04 29.13
N VAL A 107 -25.57 11.79 27.95
CA VAL A 107 -25.37 10.44 27.38
C VAL A 107 -23.88 10.21 27.21
N MET A 108 -23.35 9.32 28.01
CA MET A 108 -21.95 8.89 27.96
C MET A 108 -21.88 7.52 27.30
N VAL A 109 -21.24 7.47 26.15
CA VAL A 109 -21.08 6.22 25.41
C VAL A 109 -19.59 5.97 25.20
N ALA A 110 -19.06 4.98 25.88
CA ALA A 110 -17.66 4.65 25.78
C ALA A 110 -17.41 3.15 25.90
N GLN A 111 -16.29 2.71 25.38
CA GLN A 111 -15.87 1.33 25.46
C GLN A 111 -15.29 0.99 26.85
N ASN A 112 -14.63 1.97 27.47
CA ASN A 112 -13.96 1.82 28.75
C ASN A 112 -13.96 3.15 29.51
N SER A 113 -13.65 3.13 30.80
CA SER A 113 -13.32 4.32 31.59
C SER A 113 -11.91 4.20 32.16
N LEU A 114 -11.28 5.37 32.43
CA LEU A 114 -10.02 5.38 33.15
C LEU A 114 -10.24 4.87 34.58
N TYR A 115 -9.49 3.85 34.96
CA TYR A 115 -9.58 3.16 36.24
C TYR A 115 -9.61 4.13 37.44
N ALA A 116 -8.84 5.23 37.35
CA ALA A 116 -8.79 6.26 38.37
C ALA A 116 -10.14 7.00 38.59
N ASN A 117 -11.02 6.98 37.60
CA ASN A 117 -12.26 7.73 37.59
C ASN A 117 -13.49 6.85 37.86
N ASP A 118 -13.35 5.54 37.84
CA ASP A 118 -14.46 4.62 38.10
C ASP A 118 -15.00 4.78 39.51
N SER A 119 -14.13 4.94 40.50
CA SER A 119 -14.51 5.21 41.87
C SER A 119 -15.29 6.53 42.02
N LEU A 120 -14.93 7.58 41.27
CA LEU A 120 -15.64 8.87 41.25
C LEU A 120 -17.04 8.73 40.62
N LEU A 121 -17.13 8.11 39.47
CA LEU A 121 -18.39 7.87 38.74
C LEU A 121 -19.32 6.99 39.56
N LYS A 122 -18.79 5.92 40.15
CA LYS A 122 -19.51 5.00 41.01
C LYS A 122 -20.02 5.69 42.27
N ALA A 123 -19.17 6.46 42.95
CA ALA A 123 -19.57 7.18 44.17
C ALA A 123 -20.58 8.28 43.88
N ARG A 124 -20.52 8.98 42.75
CA ARG A 124 -21.34 10.15 42.44
C ARG A 124 -22.64 9.79 41.71
N TYR A 125 -22.57 8.85 40.78
CA TYR A 125 -23.67 8.47 39.90
C TYR A 125 -24.18 7.04 40.15
N GLY A 126 -23.43 6.22 40.90
CA GLY A 126 -23.72 4.82 41.12
C GLY A 126 -23.57 3.96 39.85
N MET A 127 -22.82 4.44 38.87
CA MET A 127 -22.59 3.77 37.61
C MET A 127 -21.15 3.99 37.17
N CYS A 128 -20.53 2.97 36.63
CA CYS A 128 -19.22 3.06 35.95
C CYS A 128 -19.15 2.06 34.79
N MET A 129 -18.17 2.22 33.93
CA MET A 129 -17.87 1.18 32.94
C MET A 129 -17.15 0.05 33.67
N SER A 130 -17.61 -1.18 33.48
CA SER A 130 -16.89 -2.35 33.98
C SER A 130 -15.79 -2.67 32.98
N ASP A 131 -14.58 -2.83 33.48
CA ASP A 131 -13.45 -3.30 32.68
C ASP A 131 -13.69 -4.72 32.18
N GLY A 132 -14.36 -4.82 31.05
CA GLY A 132 -14.32 -6.05 30.29
C GLY A 132 -12.94 -6.16 29.64
N TYR A 133 -12.20 -7.22 29.95
CA TYR A 133 -10.86 -7.55 29.40
C TYR A 133 -10.84 -7.73 27.86
N ARG A 134 -11.69 -7.04 27.13
CA ARG A 134 -11.87 -7.27 25.70
C ARG A 134 -11.53 -6.03 24.92
N TYR A 135 -10.25 -5.91 24.66
CA TYR A 135 -9.75 -4.85 23.79
C TYR A 135 -10.25 -5.05 22.36
N PHE A 136 -10.73 -3.96 21.77
CA PHE A 136 -10.99 -3.88 20.36
C PHE A 136 -9.67 -4.04 19.59
N ASN A 137 -9.45 -5.22 19.03
CA ASN A 137 -8.30 -5.46 18.18
C ASN A 137 -8.68 -5.29 16.71
N LEU A 138 -8.26 -4.18 16.11
CA LEU A 138 -8.53 -3.86 14.72
C LEU A 138 -7.94 -4.90 13.75
N SER A 139 -6.81 -5.51 14.11
CA SER A 139 -6.18 -6.54 13.30
C SER A 139 -7.05 -7.80 13.24
N THR A 140 -7.67 -8.19 14.35
CA THR A 140 -8.60 -9.33 14.44
C THR A 140 -9.84 -9.10 13.60
N VAL A 141 -10.39 -7.87 13.62
CA VAL A 141 -11.54 -7.50 12.77
C VAL A 141 -11.19 -7.58 11.29
N ARG A 142 -10.04 -7.05 10.90
CA ARG A 142 -9.58 -7.14 9.51
C ARG A 142 -9.41 -8.59 9.06
N LYS A 143 -8.87 -9.45 9.93
CA LYS A 143 -8.67 -10.87 9.64
C LYS A 143 -10.02 -11.58 9.49
N GLN A 144 -10.96 -11.36 10.41
CA GLN A 144 -12.31 -11.93 10.34
C GLN A 144 -13.09 -11.48 9.09
N LEU A 145 -12.96 -10.21 8.68
CA LEU A 145 -13.57 -9.71 7.46
C LEU A 145 -12.95 -10.29 6.20
N ALA A 146 -11.63 -10.57 6.22
CA ALA A 146 -10.92 -11.18 5.11
C ALA A 146 -11.28 -12.66 4.93
N ASP A 147 -11.48 -13.39 6.02
CA ASP A 147 -11.74 -14.85 6.02
C ASP A 147 -13.17 -15.22 5.63
N LYS A 148 -14.03 -14.26 5.31
CA LYS A 148 -15.46 -14.47 4.95
C LYS A 148 -16.23 -15.32 5.96
N ASN A 149 -15.73 -15.48 7.17
CA ASN A 149 -16.43 -16.20 8.22
C ASN A 149 -17.72 -15.46 8.60
N PRO A 150 -18.83 -16.17 8.81
CA PRO A 150 -20.04 -15.54 9.29
C PRO A 150 -19.71 -14.84 10.61
N LEU A 151 -19.93 -13.55 10.65
CA LEU A 151 -19.75 -12.73 11.83
C LEU A 151 -20.56 -13.35 12.96
N ALA A 152 -19.95 -13.52 14.13
CA ALA A 152 -20.67 -13.97 15.31
C ALA A 152 -21.77 -12.97 15.63
N PHE A 153 -22.95 -13.47 15.96
CA PHE A 153 -24.07 -12.66 16.40
C PHE A 153 -24.00 -12.55 17.91
N VAL A 154 -24.22 -11.35 18.43
CA VAL A 154 -24.51 -11.14 19.83
C VAL A 154 -25.99 -10.78 19.96
N ASN A 155 -26.70 -11.48 20.82
CA ASN A 155 -28.08 -11.18 21.14
C ASN A 155 -28.11 -10.03 22.16
N LEU A 156 -28.40 -8.83 21.68
CA LEU A 156 -28.62 -7.67 22.52
C LEU A 156 -30.12 -7.56 22.82
N TYR A 157 -30.47 -7.55 24.09
CA TYR A 157 -31.84 -7.33 24.54
C TYR A 157 -32.04 -5.85 24.84
N CYS A 158 -32.91 -5.18 24.08
CA CYS A 158 -33.18 -3.76 24.25
C CYS A 158 -34.63 -3.49 24.70
N THR A 159 -34.81 -2.48 25.54
CA THR A 159 -36.13 -2.12 26.13
C THR A 159 -37.19 -1.83 25.08
N ARG A 160 -38.38 -2.34 25.35
CA ARG A 160 -39.63 -2.02 24.66
C ARG A 160 -40.70 -1.68 25.72
N GLN A 161 -41.84 -1.07 25.31
CA GLN A 161 -42.99 -0.93 26.19
C GLN A 161 -43.46 -2.30 26.69
N GLY A 162 -43.24 -2.57 27.98
CA GLY A 162 -43.63 -3.83 28.61
C GLY A 162 -42.64 -4.98 28.56
N GLY A 163 -41.38 -4.76 28.16
CA GLY A 163 -40.36 -5.83 28.14
C GLY A 163 -39.10 -5.48 27.35
N TYR A 164 -38.44 -6.51 26.86
CA TYR A 164 -37.24 -6.40 26.04
C TYR A 164 -37.44 -7.12 24.72
N ASP A 165 -36.97 -6.54 23.63
CA ASP A 165 -36.87 -7.20 22.34
C ASP A 165 -35.44 -7.68 22.08
N GLU A 166 -35.31 -8.86 21.51
CA GLU A 166 -34.03 -9.39 21.06
C GLU A 166 -33.61 -8.71 19.77
N CYS A 167 -32.45 -8.09 19.79
CA CYS A 167 -31.80 -7.51 18.64
C CYS A 167 -30.58 -8.35 18.30
N LYS A 168 -30.64 -9.15 17.23
CA LYS A 168 -29.47 -9.91 16.74
C LYS A 168 -28.51 -8.96 16.05
N LEU A 169 -27.52 -8.53 16.78
CA LEU A 169 -26.45 -7.69 16.22
C LEU A 169 -25.49 -8.57 15.46
N ARG A 170 -25.29 -8.30 14.19
CA ARG A 170 -24.11 -8.78 13.45
C ARG A 170 -22.93 -8.01 13.97
N ILE A 171 -22.32 -8.50 15.01
CA ILE A 171 -21.18 -7.83 15.60
C ILE A 171 -19.92 -8.45 15.06
N ILE A 172 -19.10 -7.59 14.51
CA ILE A 172 -17.68 -7.76 14.58
C ILE A 172 -17.40 -7.81 16.07
N ARG A 173 -17.04 -8.98 16.60
CA ARG A 173 -16.91 -9.28 18.05
C ARG A 173 -16.42 -8.16 18.98
N PRO A 174 -15.52 -7.25 18.52
CA PRO A 174 -15.03 -6.17 19.37
C PRO A 174 -16.00 -5.01 19.60
N LEU A 175 -17.20 -4.99 19.02
CA LEU A 175 -18.15 -3.89 19.22
C LEU A 175 -18.80 -3.87 20.59
N VAL A 176 -18.77 -5.00 21.30
CA VAL A 176 -19.30 -5.14 22.66
C VAL A 176 -18.15 -5.58 23.55
N SER A 177 -17.44 -4.63 24.12
CA SER A 177 -16.19 -4.92 24.84
C SER A 177 -16.26 -4.63 26.35
N ALA A 178 -17.24 -3.91 26.80
CA ALA A 178 -17.43 -3.58 28.20
C ALA A 178 -18.91 -3.67 28.60
N SER A 179 -19.17 -3.68 29.88
CA SER A 179 -20.50 -3.57 30.45
C SER A 179 -20.59 -2.33 31.37
N VAL A 180 -21.80 -1.97 31.74
CA VAL A 180 -22.02 -0.91 32.69
C VAL A 180 -22.30 -1.54 34.05
N ALA A 181 -21.41 -1.31 35.01
CA ALA A 181 -21.62 -1.70 36.38
C ALA A 181 -22.52 -0.65 37.08
N VAL A 182 -23.52 -1.11 37.81
CA VAL A 182 -24.53 -0.24 38.45
C VAL A 182 -24.69 -0.65 39.91
N ASP A 183 -24.62 0.33 40.80
CA ASP A 183 -24.96 0.13 42.21
C ASP A 183 -26.40 0.59 42.47
N ASP A 184 -27.15 -0.16 43.27
CA ASP A 184 -28.53 0.17 43.64
C ASP A 184 -28.65 1.42 44.50
N SER A 185 -27.55 1.91 45.08
CA SER A 185 -27.53 3.04 45.99
C SER A 185 -26.42 4.02 45.64
N ILE A 186 -26.68 5.29 45.93
CA ILE A 186 -25.70 6.39 45.85
C ILE A 186 -25.61 7.03 47.22
N GLY A 187 -24.42 7.02 47.85
CA GLY A 187 -24.25 7.59 49.20
C GLY A 187 -25.19 7.00 50.23
N GLY A 188 -25.48 5.71 50.16
CA GLY A 188 -26.39 4.99 51.09
C GLY A 188 -27.89 5.18 50.84
N ARG A 189 -28.29 5.95 49.82
CA ARG A 189 -29.70 6.10 49.41
C ARG A 189 -29.99 5.24 48.19
N LYS A 190 -31.07 4.45 48.23
CA LYS A 190 -31.53 3.74 47.02
C LYS A 190 -31.94 4.71 45.95
N VAL A 191 -31.31 4.64 44.79
CA VAL A 191 -31.63 5.42 43.62
C VAL A 191 -31.95 4.45 42.48
N PRO A 192 -33.22 4.44 42.01
CA PRO A 192 -33.59 3.51 40.95
C PRO A 192 -32.86 3.79 39.67
N TYR A 193 -32.60 2.74 38.90
CA TYR A 193 -32.09 2.81 37.56
C TYR A 193 -32.97 2.01 36.58
N THR A 194 -32.90 2.30 35.34
CA THR A 194 -33.62 1.60 34.26
C THR A 194 -32.62 0.99 33.30
N PRO A 195 -32.51 -0.33 33.27
CA PRO A 195 -31.71 -0.99 32.27
C PRO A 195 -32.33 -0.76 30.87
N LEU A 196 -31.54 -0.27 29.94
CA LEU A 196 -31.98 -0.04 28.55
C LEU A 196 -31.60 -1.18 27.63
N ALA A 197 -30.47 -1.81 27.87
CA ALA A 197 -30.03 -2.97 27.10
C ALA A 197 -29.11 -3.87 27.94
N TYR A 198 -29.14 -5.16 27.65
CA TYR A 198 -28.26 -6.13 28.28
C TYR A 198 -27.85 -7.25 27.29
N VAL A 199 -26.77 -7.94 27.60
CA VAL A 199 -26.31 -9.13 26.94
C VAL A 199 -26.23 -10.24 27.98
N ILE A 200 -26.53 -11.46 27.59
CA ILE A 200 -26.33 -12.64 28.42
C ILE A 200 -24.93 -13.16 28.16
N ASP A 201 -24.05 -13.14 29.14
CA ASP A 201 -22.65 -13.48 29.01
C ASP A 201 -22.41 -14.92 28.55
N ALA A 202 -23.31 -15.86 28.91
CA ALA A 202 -23.22 -17.25 28.48
C ALA A 202 -23.24 -17.42 26.95
N ASP A 203 -24.06 -16.65 26.23
CA ASP A 203 -24.16 -16.70 24.77
C ASP A 203 -22.92 -16.12 24.08
N TYR A 204 -22.19 -15.27 24.77
CA TYR A 204 -21.00 -14.64 24.23
C TYR A 204 -19.75 -15.55 24.37
N TYR A 205 -19.66 -16.31 25.45
CA TYR A 205 -18.52 -17.21 25.72
C TYR A 205 -18.63 -18.57 25.02
N ALA A 206 -19.83 -19.05 24.76
CA ALA A 206 -20.05 -20.33 24.11
C ALA A 206 -19.51 -20.41 22.65
N SER A 207 -19.19 -19.26 22.06
CA SER A 207 -18.66 -19.21 20.70
C SER A 207 -17.14 -19.08 20.61
N GLU A 208 -16.42 -19.00 21.72
CA GLU A 208 -14.95 -19.00 21.76
C GLU A 208 -14.40 -20.32 22.28
N THR A 209 -14.18 -21.25 21.37
CA THR A 209 -13.11 -22.22 21.54
C THR A 209 -11.81 -21.40 21.52
N TYR A 210 -11.12 -21.39 22.64
CA TYR A 210 -9.80 -20.78 22.83
C TYR A 210 -8.70 -21.54 22.07
N ASP A 211 -8.94 -21.91 20.83
CA ASP A 211 -7.91 -22.46 19.98
C ASP A 211 -7.27 -21.30 19.22
N ASN A 212 -6.05 -21.02 19.59
CA ASN A 212 -5.09 -20.15 18.92
C ASN A 212 -5.15 -18.63 19.18
N VAL A 213 -4.97 -18.21 20.42
CA VAL A 213 -4.22 -16.99 20.69
C VAL A 213 -2.77 -17.40 20.98
N GLU A 214 -1.98 -17.62 19.94
CA GLU A 214 -0.54 -17.53 20.06
C GLU A 214 -0.23 -16.07 20.44
N TRP A 215 -0.01 -15.85 21.72
CA TRP A 215 0.72 -14.68 22.18
C TRP A 215 2.15 -14.88 21.69
N GLU A 216 2.58 -14.14 20.67
CA GLU A 216 3.99 -13.90 20.49
C GLU A 216 4.47 -13.21 21.75
N ALA A 217 4.93 -14.02 22.69
CA ALA A 217 5.65 -13.60 23.85
C ALA A 217 7.03 -13.14 23.40
N ASP A 218 7.12 -11.88 22.91
CA ASP A 218 8.38 -11.18 22.94
C ASP A 218 8.70 -10.87 24.40
N SER A 219 9.53 -11.77 24.97
CA SER A 219 10.44 -11.60 26.09
C SER A 219 10.18 -10.40 27.02
N VAL A 220 9.34 -10.62 28.01
CA VAL A 220 9.53 -10.02 29.33
C VAL A 220 9.61 -11.16 30.33
N GLU A 221 10.82 -11.52 30.72
CA GLU A 221 11.07 -12.30 31.93
C GLU A 221 10.54 -11.51 33.13
N GLY A 222 9.43 -11.93 33.69
CA GLY A 222 8.87 -11.31 34.89
C GLY A 222 7.54 -11.92 35.28
N ASP A 223 7.57 -12.77 36.30
CA ASP A 223 6.47 -13.28 37.11
C ASP A 223 5.30 -14.01 36.41
N SER A 224 5.54 -15.29 36.14
CA SER A 224 4.51 -16.26 35.78
C SER A 224 3.39 -16.48 36.83
N ALA A 225 3.54 -15.96 38.04
CA ALA A 225 2.53 -16.07 39.09
C ALA A 225 1.32 -15.15 38.89
N MET A 226 1.50 -13.98 38.23
CA MET A 226 0.38 -13.05 37.96
C MET A 226 -0.51 -13.51 36.78
N VAL A 227 0.02 -14.29 35.88
CA VAL A 227 -0.74 -14.76 34.70
C VAL A 227 -1.69 -15.88 35.08
N ASP A 228 -1.30 -16.75 36.02
CA ASP A 228 -2.14 -17.86 36.48
C ASP A 228 -3.33 -17.39 37.34
N ASP A 229 -3.18 -16.31 38.11
CA ASP A 229 -4.29 -15.71 38.87
C ASP A 229 -5.32 -15.03 37.94
N VAL A 230 -4.87 -14.38 36.88
CA VAL A 230 -5.78 -13.76 35.89
C VAL A 230 -6.54 -14.81 35.07
N VAL A 231 -5.89 -15.93 34.75
CA VAL A 231 -6.52 -17.04 34.00
C VAL A 231 -7.47 -17.87 34.88
N SER A 232 -7.20 -17.95 36.20
CA SER A 232 -8.09 -18.65 37.13
C SER A 232 -9.40 -17.89 37.38
N ASP A 233 -9.35 -16.58 37.41
CA ASP A 233 -10.55 -15.72 37.52
C ASP A 233 -11.42 -15.74 36.22
N MET A 234 -10.86 -16.09 35.08
CA MET A 234 -11.59 -16.22 33.81
C MET A 234 -12.44 -17.49 33.70
N LYS A 235 -12.35 -18.44 34.63
CA LYS A 235 -13.03 -19.74 34.58
C LYS A 235 -14.36 -19.83 35.31
N GLN A 236 -14.89 -18.71 35.81
CA GLN A 236 -16.22 -18.75 36.42
C GLN A 236 -17.32 -18.67 35.34
N PRO A 237 -18.28 -19.62 35.29
CA PRO A 237 -19.45 -19.48 34.43
C PRO A 237 -20.33 -18.35 35.00
N TYR A 238 -20.25 -17.20 34.36
CA TYR A 238 -21.09 -16.05 34.72
C TYR A 238 -22.45 -16.20 34.05
N ASP A 239 -23.42 -16.71 34.77
CA ASP A 239 -24.84 -16.57 34.48
C ASP A 239 -25.35 -15.12 34.79
N THR A 240 -24.52 -14.11 34.56
CA THR A 240 -24.80 -12.75 34.91
C THR A 240 -25.17 -11.92 33.70
N LEU A 241 -26.29 -11.24 33.83
CA LEU A 241 -26.72 -10.21 32.86
C LEU A 241 -25.74 -9.06 32.89
N SER A 242 -25.13 -8.79 31.74
CA SER A 242 -24.24 -7.65 31.56
C SER A 242 -25.01 -6.48 30.95
N TRP A 243 -25.15 -5.39 31.70
CA TRP A 243 -25.84 -4.20 31.23
C TRP A 243 -25.00 -3.49 30.18
N MET A 244 -25.57 -3.27 28.99
CA MET A 244 -24.93 -2.54 27.90
C MET A 244 -25.32 -1.06 27.88
N ALA A 245 -26.47 -0.74 28.36
CA ALA A 245 -26.94 0.63 28.51
C ALA A 245 -27.88 0.75 29.72
N VAL A 246 -27.67 1.77 30.51
CA VAL A 246 -28.45 2.06 31.74
C VAL A 246 -28.79 3.54 31.80
N GLU A 247 -30.04 3.83 32.19
CA GLU A 247 -30.55 5.17 32.46
C GLU A 247 -30.73 5.34 33.96
N ARG A 248 -30.32 6.48 34.46
CA ARG A 248 -30.61 6.91 35.83
C ARG A 248 -31.15 8.34 35.84
N ASN A 249 -32.24 8.55 36.52
CA ASN A 249 -32.78 9.89 36.77
C ASN A 249 -32.02 10.55 37.91
N LEU A 250 -31.34 11.62 37.61
CA LEU A 250 -30.54 12.39 38.58
C LEU A 250 -30.95 13.88 38.52
N TYR A 251 -31.21 14.44 39.63
CA TYR A 251 -31.74 15.82 39.74
C TYR A 251 -33.01 16.03 38.89
N ARG A 252 -32.95 16.89 37.87
CA ARG A 252 -34.06 17.16 36.93
C ARG A 252 -33.83 16.54 35.56
N GLY A 253 -32.71 15.87 35.38
CA GLY A 253 -32.29 15.31 34.10
C GLY A 253 -32.05 13.80 34.15
N LYS A 254 -31.57 13.25 33.06
CA LYS A 254 -31.25 11.85 32.90
C LYS A 254 -29.78 11.68 32.57
N LEU A 255 -29.15 10.72 33.23
CA LEU A 255 -27.83 10.25 32.88
C LEU A 255 -27.97 8.87 32.25
N ILE A 256 -27.52 8.73 31.03
CA ILE A 256 -27.43 7.44 30.32
C ILE A 256 -25.96 7.09 30.14
N MET A 257 -25.62 5.88 30.54
CA MET A 257 -24.29 5.31 30.29
C MET A 257 -24.45 4.07 29.39
N ALA A 258 -23.70 4.01 28.32
CA ALA A 258 -23.71 2.89 27.37
C ALA A 258 -22.29 2.48 26.98
N SER A 259 -22.07 1.18 26.85
CA SER A 259 -20.75 0.60 26.63
C SER A 259 -20.45 0.23 25.16
N THR A 260 -21.25 0.72 24.23
CA THR A 260 -21.20 0.32 22.82
C THR A 260 -20.98 1.49 21.87
N PRO A 261 -19.86 2.25 21.99
CA PRO A 261 -19.68 3.50 21.25
C PRO A 261 -19.64 3.30 19.73
N LEU A 262 -19.18 2.14 19.25
CA LEU A 262 -19.11 1.87 17.81
C LEU A 262 -20.49 1.69 17.18
N ILE A 263 -21.53 1.39 17.97
CA ILE A 263 -22.92 1.38 17.49
C ILE A 263 -23.45 2.81 17.26
N PHE A 264 -22.90 3.80 17.97
CA PHE A 264 -23.28 5.22 17.81
C PHE A 264 -22.47 5.91 16.70
N THR A 265 -22.18 5.17 15.62
CA THR A 265 -21.41 5.64 14.46
C THR A 265 -22.14 5.35 13.16
N ASN A 266 -21.51 5.64 12.03
CA ASN A 266 -22.05 5.31 10.71
C ASN A 266 -22.37 3.82 10.57
N TYR A 267 -21.57 2.95 11.19
CA TYR A 267 -21.81 1.51 11.15
C TYR A 267 -23.12 1.12 11.81
N GLY A 268 -23.38 1.59 13.03
CA GLY A 268 -24.58 1.20 13.75
C GLY A 268 -25.86 1.80 13.16
N ILE A 269 -25.80 2.99 12.58
CA ILE A 269 -26.97 3.60 11.93
C ILE A 269 -27.35 2.86 10.63
N LEU A 270 -26.39 2.24 9.95
CA LEU A 270 -26.59 1.48 8.72
C LEU A 270 -26.97 0.01 8.98
N ASP A 271 -26.62 -0.53 10.14
CA ASP A 271 -27.04 -1.87 10.53
C ASP A 271 -28.44 -1.86 11.12
N ARG A 272 -29.35 -2.68 10.55
CA ARG A 272 -30.76 -2.68 10.91
C ARG A 272 -31.01 -3.00 12.39
N ALA A 273 -30.29 -3.95 12.95
CA ALA A 273 -30.47 -4.38 14.34
C ALA A 273 -29.86 -3.39 15.31
N ALA A 274 -28.65 -2.91 15.01
CA ALA A 274 -27.97 -1.90 15.79
C ALA A 274 -28.75 -0.57 15.82
N ASN A 275 -29.35 -0.18 14.69
CA ASN A 275 -30.17 1.01 14.59
C ASN A 275 -31.37 0.98 15.53
N VAL A 276 -32.05 -0.17 15.68
CA VAL A 276 -33.17 -0.30 16.63
C VAL A 276 -32.73 -0.01 18.06
N TYR A 277 -31.61 -0.57 18.49
CA TYR A 277 -31.04 -0.29 19.81
C TYR A 277 -30.67 1.18 19.96
N LEU A 278 -29.92 1.72 19.01
CA LEU A 278 -29.47 3.11 19.02
C LEU A 278 -30.65 4.09 19.10
N MET A 279 -31.68 3.90 18.27
CA MET A 279 -32.86 4.74 18.26
C MET A 279 -33.66 4.67 19.58
N ARG A 280 -33.71 3.50 20.21
CA ARG A 280 -34.33 3.34 21.51
C ARG A 280 -33.60 4.09 22.62
N VAL A 281 -32.26 4.03 22.62
CA VAL A 281 -31.45 4.81 23.55
C VAL A 281 -31.65 6.32 23.32
N MET A 282 -31.58 6.76 22.07
CA MET A 282 -31.71 8.18 21.73
C MET A 282 -33.12 8.71 21.97
N SER A 283 -34.15 7.88 21.81
CA SER A 283 -35.55 8.28 22.14
C SER A 283 -35.78 8.59 23.61
N ARG A 284 -34.92 8.09 24.53
CA ARG A 284 -35.03 8.38 25.98
C ARG A 284 -34.67 9.83 26.30
N VAL A 285 -33.89 10.48 25.45
CA VAL A 285 -33.37 11.84 25.66
C VAL A 285 -33.88 12.85 24.64
N ASP A 286 -34.83 12.45 23.77
CA ASP A 286 -35.47 13.31 22.77
C ASP A 286 -36.59 14.17 23.40
N ASN A 287 -36.33 14.74 24.59
CA ASN A 287 -37.22 15.69 25.28
C ASN A 287 -36.66 17.13 25.25
N VAL A 288 -35.38 17.27 24.90
CA VAL A 288 -34.68 18.55 24.77
C VAL A 288 -33.68 18.42 23.57
N PRO A 289 -33.19 19.54 23.02
CA PRO A 289 -32.25 19.51 21.95
C PRO A 289 -31.00 18.67 22.28
N VAL A 290 -30.50 17.88 21.34
CA VAL A 290 -29.32 17.04 21.51
C VAL A 290 -28.13 17.73 20.89
N VAL A 291 -27.06 17.88 21.64
CA VAL A 291 -25.77 18.40 21.23
C VAL A 291 -24.74 17.29 21.37
N ARG A 292 -24.21 16.80 20.24
CA ARG A 292 -23.12 15.84 20.25
C ARG A 292 -21.78 16.57 20.27
N MET A 293 -20.88 16.16 21.13
CA MET A 293 -19.47 16.58 21.08
C MET A 293 -18.75 15.91 19.91
N ASP A 294 -18.05 16.71 19.09
CA ASP A 294 -17.39 16.19 17.89
C ASP A 294 -16.06 15.49 18.23
N GLY A 295 -15.88 14.26 17.75
CA GLY A 295 -14.68 13.47 17.94
C GLY A 295 -14.71 12.53 19.15
N ASP A 296 -13.55 12.03 19.54
CA ASP A 296 -13.40 11.10 20.68
C ASP A 296 -13.54 11.84 22.02
N ALA A 297 -14.45 11.36 22.88
CA ALA A 297 -14.78 11.99 24.16
C ALA A 297 -13.58 12.21 25.09
N GLU A 298 -12.59 11.31 25.08
CA GLU A 298 -11.37 11.46 25.88
C GLU A 298 -10.68 12.81 25.64
N ARG A 299 -10.76 13.32 24.43
CA ARG A 299 -10.10 14.56 23.99
C ARG A 299 -11.05 15.76 24.01
N THR A 300 -12.27 15.53 23.59
CA THR A 300 -13.25 16.61 23.43
C THR A 300 -13.79 17.12 24.76
N ILE A 301 -13.80 16.28 25.79
CA ILE A 301 -14.19 16.68 27.18
C ILE A 301 -13.30 17.83 27.66
N ASN A 302 -12.01 17.77 27.40
CA ASN A 302 -11.05 18.80 27.79
C ASN A 302 -10.98 19.98 26.78
N GLY A 303 -11.65 19.87 25.65
CA GLY A 303 -11.51 20.84 24.56
C GLY A 303 -10.17 20.69 23.81
N GLU A 304 -9.47 19.60 24.05
CA GLU A 304 -8.28 19.26 23.31
C GLU A 304 -8.69 18.85 21.88
N ARG A 305 -8.62 19.80 20.97
CA ARG A 305 -8.56 19.42 19.57
C ARG A 305 -7.30 18.58 19.40
N LYS A 306 -7.43 17.43 18.76
CA LYS A 306 -6.29 16.95 18.01
C LYS A 306 -6.00 18.05 16.97
N GLU A 307 -5.08 18.94 17.27
CA GLU A 307 -4.26 19.40 16.17
C GLU A 307 -3.76 18.11 15.55
N PRO A 308 -4.02 17.88 14.25
CA PRO A 308 -3.53 16.68 13.62
C PRO A 308 -2.06 16.59 14.05
N GLU A 309 -1.72 15.53 14.80
CA GLU A 309 -0.32 15.27 15.20
C GLU A 309 0.51 15.77 14.06
N ALA A 310 1.54 16.60 14.29
CA ALA A 310 2.26 17.29 13.24
C ALA A 310 2.74 16.25 12.23
N GLN A 311 1.76 15.80 11.47
CA GLN A 311 1.92 14.83 10.40
C GLN A 311 2.88 15.56 9.50
N SER A 312 3.98 14.92 9.19
CA SER A 312 4.97 15.52 8.31
C SER A 312 4.21 16.23 7.18
N PRO A 313 4.63 17.44 6.75
CA PRO A 313 3.92 18.15 5.69
C PRO A 313 3.57 17.24 4.51
N LEU A 314 4.41 16.23 4.26
CA LEU A 314 4.20 15.19 3.26
C LEU A 314 2.94 14.36 3.53
N HIS A 315 2.64 14.03 4.79
CA HIS A 315 1.44 13.25 5.14
C HIS A 315 0.15 14.07 4.90
N PHE A 316 0.16 15.36 5.22
CA PHE A 316 -0.91 16.28 4.90
C PHE A 316 -1.18 16.32 3.38
N PHE A 317 -0.14 16.43 2.58
CA PHE A 317 -0.25 16.42 1.11
C PHE A 317 -0.78 15.09 0.58
N LEU A 318 -0.42 13.97 1.18
CA LEU A 318 -0.85 12.64 0.76
C LEU A 318 -2.30 12.29 1.19
N GLN A 319 -2.82 12.92 2.23
CA GLN A 319 -4.21 12.71 2.68
C GLN A 319 -5.23 13.40 1.76
N HIS A 320 -4.88 14.56 1.19
CA HIS A 320 -5.78 15.29 0.32
C HIS A 320 -5.66 14.80 -1.13
N PRO A 321 -6.72 14.22 -1.73
CA PRO A 321 -6.66 13.66 -3.08
C PRO A 321 -6.06 14.62 -4.13
N PRO A 322 -6.44 15.91 -4.19
CA PRO A 322 -5.85 16.83 -5.17
C PRO A 322 -4.33 17.04 -4.99
N LEU A 323 -3.89 17.19 -3.73
CA LEU A 323 -2.48 17.43 -3.40
C LEU A 323 -1.62 16.18 -3.61
N LYS A 324 -2.15 15.00 -3.29
CA LYS A 324 -1.53 13.71 -3.59
C LYS A 324 -1.24 13.56 -5.09
N TRP A 325 -2.20 13.92 -5.92
CA TRP A 325 -2.04 13.91 -7.38
C TRP A 325 -1.01 14.92 -7.86
N ALA A 326 -0.97 16.11 -7.26
CA ALA A 326 0.05 17.11 -7.58
C ALA A 326 1.47 16.57 -7.30
N ILE A 327 1.68 15.88 -6.17
CA ILE A 327 2.97 15.25 -5.86
C ILE A 327 3.33 14.17 -6.89
N TYR A 328 2.40 13.27 -7.22
CA TYR A 328 2.66 12.22 -8.20
C TYR A 328 2.96 12.77 -9.58
N LEU A 329 2.24 13.82 -10.00
CA LEU A 329 2.49 14.49 -11.27
C LEU A 329 3.86 15.17 -11.29
N THR A 330 4.24 15.82 -10.20
CA THR A 330 5.54 16.46 -10.05
C THR A 330 6.68 15.43 -10.10
N LEU A 331 6.54 14.32 -9.35
CA LEU A 331 7.51 13.21 -9.39
C LEU A 331 7.62 12.61 -10.79
N ALA A 332 6.49 12.39 -11.46
CA ALA A 332 6.46 11.85 -12.81
C ALA A 332 7.10 12.81 -13.83
N THR A 333 6.87 14.12 -13.71
CA THR A 333 7.52 15.13 -14.56
C THR A 333 9.02 15.22 -14.31
N VAL A 334 9.48 15.16 -13.07
CA VAL A 334 10.91 15.12 -12.73
C VAL A 334 11.57 13.86 -13.28
N LEU A 335 10.91 12.69 -13.13
CA LEU A 335 11.40 11.44 -13.69
C LEU A 335 11.51 11.50 -15.22
N LEU A 336 10.47 12.02 -15.88
CA LEU A 336 10.46 12.20 -17.33
C LEU A 336 11.56 13.16 -17.77
N PHE A 337 11.72 14.28 -17.07
CA PHE A 337 12.81 15.24 -17.32
C PHE A 337 14.18 14.57 -17.15
N TYR A 338 14.35 13.77 -16.10
CA TYR A 338 15.58 13.00 -15.89
C TYR A 338 15.84 12.02 -17.02
N ILE A 339 14.84 11.23 -17.45
CA ILE A 339 14.95 10.27 -18.54
C ILE A 339 15.30 11.00 -19.86
N VAL A 340 14.67 12.12 -20.13
CA VAL A 340 14.92 12.91 -21.34
C VAL A 340 16.29 13.57 -21.30
N THR A 341 16.74 14.04 -20.13
CA THR A 341 18.02 14.73 -19.95
C THR A 341 19.18 13.73 -19.81
N ALA A 342 18.98 12.59 -19.13
CA ALA A 342 19.94 11.52 -18.97
C ALA A 342 20.22 10.77 -20.29
N ARG A 343 19.30 10.84 -21.26
CA ARG A 343 19.70 10.59 -22.64
C ARG A 343 20.78 11.60 -22.97
N ARG A 344 22.02 11.20 -22.66
CA ARG A 344 23.20 11.93 -23.11
C ARG A 344 22.89 12.40 -24.53
N ARG A 345 22.72 13.68 -24.72
CA ARG A 345 22.96 14.27 -26.03
C ARG A 345 24.45 14.02 -26.29
N GLN A 346 24.76 12.83 -26.76
CA GLN A 346 26.02 12.65 -27.42
C GLN A 346 25.98 13.77 -28.46
N ARG A 347 26.80 14.78 -28.24
CA ARG A 347 27.17 15.69 -29.32
C ARG A 347 27.40 14.74 -30.45
N VAL A 348 26.69 14.94 -31.56
CA VAL A 348 26.96 14.26 -32.78
C VAL A 348 28.46 14.47 -32.95
N ILE A 349 29.25 13.46 -32.53
CA ILE A 349 30.67 13.46 -32.85
C ILE A 349 30.58 13.52 -34.35
N PRO A 350 31.02 14.63 -34.99
CA PRO A 350 30.99 14.70 -36.44
C PRO A 350 31.68 13.41 -36.83
N VAL A 351 30.98 12.50 -37.51
CA VAL A 351 31.59 11.34 -38.11
C VAL A 351 32.59 11.98 -39.04
N VAL A 352 33.80 12.14 -38.52
CA VAL A 352 34.94 12.37 -39.37
C VAL A 352 34.89 11.15 -40.25
N ARG A 353 34.34 11.29 -41.46
CA ARG A 353 34.40 10.28 -42.48
C ARG A 353 35.89 10.05 -42.61
N GLY A 354 36.39 9.00 -41.93
CA GLY A 354 37.75 8.61 -42.02
C GLY A 354 37.99 8.55 -43.51
N LYS A 355 38.94 9.34 -43.95
CA LYS A 355 39.24 9.43 -45.38
C LYS A 355 39.38 8.01 -45.86
N ARG A 356 38.44 7.50 -46.66
CA ARG A 356 38.61 6.25 -47.41
C ARG A 356 39.91 6.28 -48.24
N GLU A 357 40.49 7.47 -48.38
CA GLU A 357 41.75 7.74 -48.98
C GLU A 357 42.97 7.27 -48.18
N SER A 358 42.86 7.11 -46.83
CA SER A 358 44.02 6.71 -46.04
C SER A 358 44.42 5.24 -46.28
N GLU A 359 43.46 4.38 -46.54
CA GLU A 359 43.76 2.99 -46.91
C GLU A 359 44.39 2.88 -48.32
N LEU A 360 43.86 3.67 -49.27
CA LEU A 360 44.42 3.77 -50.58
C LEU A 360 45.78 4.48 -50.62
N GLU A 361 45.97 5.53 -49.80
CA GLU A 361 47.24 6.21 -49.62
C GLU A 361 48.25 5.27 -48.95
N PHE A 362 47.87 4.53 -47.91
CA PHE A 362 48.72 3.54 -47.28
C PHE A 362 49.10 2.44 -48.28
N ALA A 363 48.13 1.89 -49.00
CA ALA A 363 48.40 0.89 -50.04
C ALA A 363 49.33 1.41 -51.12
N ARG A 364 49.17 2.68 -51.54
CA ARG A 364 50.08 3.34 -52.51
C ARG A 364 51.49 3.55 -51.95
N LEU A 365 51.57 3.95 -50.64
CA LEU A 365 52.86 4.12 -49.99
C LEU A 365 53.60 2.78 -49.86
N VAL A 366 52.93 1.72 -49.43
CA VAL A 366 53.48 0.37 -49.36
C VAL A 366 53.91 -0.12 -50.75
N SER A 367 53.05 0.10 -51.73
CA SER A 367 53.39 -0.29 -53.15
C SER A 367 54.61 0.44 -53.65
N LYS A 368 54.79 1.74 -53.38
CA LYS A 368 56.01 2.51 -53.73
C LYS A 368 57.23 1.97 -53.00
N LEU A 369 57.11 1.59 -51.73
CA LEU A 369 58.20 1.07 -50.93
C LEU A 369 58.69 -0.28 -51.51
N TYR A 370 57.78 -1.19 -51.90
CA TYR A 370 58.07 -2.43 -52.52
C TYR A 370 58.73 -2.25 -53.92
N LEU A 371 58.27 -1.26 -54.69
CA LEU A 371 58.85 -0.93 -55.98
C LEU A 371 60.29 -0.41 -55.84
N HIS A 372 60.62 0.32 -54.79
CA HIS A 372 61.93 0.82 -54.47
C HIS A 372 62.91 -0.25 -53.97
N CYS A 373 62.41 -1.26 -53.26
CA CYS A 373 63.23 -2.33 -52.70
C CYS A 373 63.65 -3.38 -53.78
N HIS A 374 63.02 -3.40 -54.96
CA HIS A 374 63.20 -4.34 -56.03
C HIS A 374 63.19 -5.83 -55.61
N ASP A 375 62.49 -6.16 -54.58
CA ASP A 375 62.33 -7.53 -54.11
C ASP A 375 61.09 -8.16 -54.72
N ASN A 376 61.22 -8.48 -56.00
CA ASN A 376 60.14 -9.07 -56.78
C ASN A 376 59.79 -10.49 -56.33
N ALA A 377 60.77 -11.22 -55.76
CA ALA A 377 60.55 -12.56 -55.25
C ALA A 377 59.68 -12.59 -54.00
N ASP A 378 59.91 -11.68 -53.03
CA ASP A 378 59.10 -11.58 -51.80
C ASP A 378 57.65 -11.18 -52.14
N LEU A 379 57.45 -10.29 -53.14
CA LEU A 379 56.11 -9.88 -53.56
C LEU A 379 55.34 -11.10 -54.17
N VAL A 380 56.00 -11.91 -55.02
CA VAL A 380 55.36 -13.10 -55.54
C VAL A 380 55.14 -14.17 -54.51
N CYS A 381 55.99 -14.32 -53.48
CA CYS A 381 55.77 -15.23 -52.34
C CYS A 381 54.57 -14.83 -51.52
N LYS A 382 54.37 -13.54 -51.19
CA LYS A 382 53.22 -13.07 -50.53
C LYS A 382 51.96 -13.23 -51.35
N LYS A 383 51.98 -12.92 -52.64
CA LYS A 383 50.84 -13.12 -53.51
C LYS A 383 50.47 -14.60 -53.65
N ARG A 384 51.47 -15.49 -53.67
CA ARG A 384 51.29 -16.95 -53.67
C ARG A 384 50.55 -17.42 -52.41
N ALA A 385 50.88 -16.89 -51.24
CA ALA A 385 50.20 -17.25 -49.99
C ALA A 385 48.72 -16.88 -50.08
N LEU A 386 48.42 -15.67 -50.57
CA LEU A 386 47.00 -15.21 -50.72
C LEU A 386 46.27 -16.03 -51.79
N PHE A 387 46.96 -16.41 -52.85
CA PHE A 387 46.43 -17.27 -53.91
C PHE A 387 46.14 -18.69 -53.43
N ALA A 388 47.01 -19.27 -52.58
CA ALA A 388 46.79 -20.55 -51.94
C ALA A 388 45.55 -20.52 -51.01
N GLU A 389 45.41 -19.46 -50.24
CA GLU A 389 44.25 -19.28 -49.34
C GLU A 389 42.94 -19.13 -50.11
N ALA A 390 42.99 -18.41 -51.27
CA ALA A 390 41.80 -18.26 -52.11
C ALA A 390 41.42 -19.64 -52.75
N LEU A 391 42.35 -20.40 -53.16
CA LEU A 391 42.10 -21.76 -53.72
C LEU A 391 41.60 -22.74 -52.68
N ARG A 392 42.14 -22.66 -51.43
CA ARG A 392 41.71 -23.49 -50.33
C ARG A 392 40.27 -23.12 -49.95
N SER A 393 39.95 -21.81 -49.88
CA SER A 393 38.62 -21.34 -49.55
C SER A 393 37.57 -21.69 -50.61
N ALA A 394 37.90 -21.61 -51.87
CA ALA A 394 36.98 -21.83 -53.00
C ALA A 394 36.81 -23.28 -53.44
N LEU A 395 37.91 -24.05 -53.44
CA LEU A 395 37.96 -25.40 -54.03
C LEU A 395 38.43 -26.47 -53.05
N ASP A 396 38.79 -26.12 -51.82
CA ASP A 396 39.42 -27.01 -50.82
C ASP A 396 40.71 -27.68 -51.35
N VAL A 397 41.46 -26.92 -52.15
CA VAL A 397 42.71 -27.41 -52.80
C VAL A 397 43.92 -26.80 -52.12
N ASP A 398 44.87 -27.65 -51.67
CA ASP A 398 46.13 -27.20 -51.11
C ASP A 398 47.25 -27.35 -52.13
N ILE A 399 47.74 -26.21 -52.67
CA ILE A 399 48.81 -26.18 -53.67
C ILE A 399 50.21 -26.45 -53.11
N PHE A 400 50.32 -26.54 -51.76
CA PHE A 400 51.63 -26.87 -51.15
C PHE A 400 51.82 -28.37 -50.93
N ASP A 401 50.78 -29.19 -51.02
CA ASP A 401 50.90 -30.64 -50.88
C ASP A 401 51.22 -31.30 -52.17
N ARG A 402 52.47 -31.82 -52.28
CA ARG A 402 52.99 -32.52 -53.48
C ARG A 402 52.26 -33.82 -53.84
N LYS A 403 51.59 -34.44 -52.88
CA LYS A 403 50.87 -35.71 -53.07
C LYS A 403 49.60 -35.56 -53.88
N THR A 404 49.03 -34.41 -53.87
CA THR A 404 47.71 -34.10 -54.46
C THR A 404 47.81 -33.27 -55.74
N ASP A 405 49.02 -33.02 -56.24
CA ASP A 405 49.27 -32.14 -57.41
C ASP A 405 48.39 -32.44 -58.62
N ALA A 406 48.30 -33.70 -59.03
CA ALA A 406 47.53 -34.07 -60.20
C ALA A 406 46.03 -33.85 -60.02
N VAL A 407 45.52 -34.09 -58.81
CA VAL A 407 44.09 -33.83 -58.43
C VAL A 407 43.84 -32.35 -58.34
N SER A 408 44.74 -31.60 -57.71
CA SER A 408 44.65 -30.14 -57.57
C SER A 408 44.64 -29.44 -58.94
N VAL A 409 45.51 -29.82 -59.86
CA VAL A 409 45.54 -29.26 -61.21
C VAL A 409 44.25 -29.57 -61.96
N ALA A 410 43.75 -30.83 -61.88
CA ALA A 410 42.53 -31.21 -62.54
C ALA A 410 41.28 -30.45 -61.95
N THR A 411 41.24 -30.29 -60.68
CA THR A 411 40.11 -29.53 -59.99
C THR A 411 40.12 -28.06 -60.39
N ILE A 412 41.30 -27.40 -60.37
CA ILE A 412 41.42 -26.00 -60.80
C ILE A 412 41.10 -25.85 -62.28
N ALA A 413 41.56 -26.76 -63.13
CA ALA A 413 41.28 -26.75 -64.59
C ALA A 413 39.83 -26.95 -64.92
N ALA A 414 39.12 -27.83 -64.19
CA ALA A 414 37.68 -28.05 -64.33
C ALA A 414 36.84 -26.82 -63.95
N CYS A 415 37.23 -26.13 -62.90
CA CYS A 415 36.48 -24.95 -62.42
C CYS A 415 36.80 -23.70 -63.23
N THR A 416 38.02 -23.46 -63.62
CA THR A 416 38.45 -22.23 -64.33
C THR A 416 38.36 -22.30 -65.85
N GLY A 417 38.21 -23.51 -66.41
CA GLY A 417 38.24 -23.77 -67.90
C GLY A 417 39.58 -23.50 -68.56
N LEU A 418 40.68 -23.46 -67.80
CA LEU A 418 42.00 -23.23 -68.28
C LEU A 418 42.71 -24.63 -68.59
N GLU A 419 43.62 -24.64 -69.53
CA GLU A 419 44.39 -25.86 -69.87
C GLU A 419 45.19 -26.33 -68.64
N ALA A 420 45.14 -27.63 -68.37
CA ALA A 420 45.82 -28.25 -67.22
C ALA A 420 47.34 -28.05 -67.27
N ASP A 421 47.93 -28.08 -68.44
CA ASP A 421 49.34 -27.84 -68.60
C ASP A 421 49.81 -26.44 -68.24
N ARG A 422 48.95 -25.43 -68.46
CA ARG A 422 49.21 -24.04 -68.08
C ARG A 422 49.15 -23.83 -66.59
N ILE A 423 48.20 -24.47 -65.93
CA ILE A 423 48.08 -24.46 -64.47
C ILE A 423 49.26 -25.18 -63.82
N LYS A 424 49.63 -26.32 -64.36
CA LYS A 424 50.78 -27.10 -63.89
C LYS A 424 52.08 -26.32 -64.00
N ALA A 425 52.30 -25.63 -65.09
CA ALA A 425 53.50 -24.80 -65.32
C ALA A 425 53.49 -23.62 -64.26
N LEU A 426 52.37 -22.96 -64.04
CA LEU A 426 52.28 -21.91 -63.05
C LEU A 426 52.56 -22.39 -61.60
N LEU A 427 52.00 -23.53 -61.21
CA LEU A 427 52.27 -24.09 -59.90
C LEU A 427 53.70 -24.48 -59.68
N LEU A 428 54.39 -24.98 -60.78
CA LEU A 428 55.77 -25.32 -60.72
C LEU A 428 56.66 -24.07 -60.64
N ASP A 429 56.35 -23.01 -61.39
CA ASP A 429 57.05 -21.72 -61.32
C ASP A 429 56.92 -21.11 -59.94
N LEU A 430 55.69 -21.15 -59.32
CA LEU A 430 55.43 -20.63 -57.99
C LEU A 430 56.17 -21.40 -56.87
N ARG A 431 56.45 -22.67 -57.07
CA ARG A 431 57.26 -23.48 -56.14
C ARG A 431 58.71 -23.11 -56.18
N LEU A 432 59.26 -23.00 -57.39
CA LEU A 432 60.63 -22.61 -57.56
C LEU A 432 60.96 -21.27 -56.93
N VAL A 433 60.02 -20.32 -57.00
CA VAL A 433 60.16 -19.02 -56.32
C VAL A 433 60.11 -19.16 -54.80
N GLY A 434 59.43 -20.15 -54.24
CA GLY A 434 59.34 -20.36 -52.80
C GLY A 434 60.53 -21.15 -52.19
N GLU A 435 61.36 -21.84 -52.99
CA GLU A 435 62.45 -22.70 -52.51
C GLU A 435 63.86 -22.05 -52.55
N GLY A 436 64.00 -20.80 -53.07
CA GLY A 436 65.31 -20.17 -53.10
C GLY A 436 65.30 -18.70 -53.51
N GLU A 437 66.47 -18.02 -53.32
CA GLU A 437 66.71 -16.65 -53.74
C GLU A 437 66.80 -16.57 -55.28
N VAL A 438 65.67 -16.62 -55.97
CA VAL A 438 65.58 -16.40 -57.38
C VAL A 438 65.50 -14.91 -57.68
N LYS A 439 66.51 -14.33 -58.27
CA LYS A 439 66.42 -12.96 -58.77
C LYS A 439 65.46 -12.95 -59.97
N MET A 440 64.29 -12.38 -59.73
CA MET A 440 63.17 -12.33 -60.64
C MET A 440 63.13 -10.98 -61.36
N SER A 441 62.93 -10.98 -62.64
CA SER A 441 62.72 -9.77 -63.41
C SER A 441 61.28 -9.22 -63.20
N ASP A 442 61.08 -7.92 -63.41
CA ASP A 442 59.74 -7.30 -63.33
C ASP A 442 58.76 -7.93 -64.35
N LYS A 443 59.20 -8.41 -65.47
CA LYS A 443 58.35 -9.07 -66.47
C LYS A 443 57.84 -10.42 -66.00
N GLU A 444 58.68 -11.19 -65.35
CA GLU A 444 58.32 -12.51 -64.79
C GLU A 444 57.39 -12.38 -63.60
N MET A 445 57.71 -11.45 -62.73
CA MET A 445 56.83 -11.14 -61.60
C MET A 445 55.40 -10.78 -62.06
N ARG A 446 55.29 -9.85 -63.02
CA ARG A 446 53.98 -9.45 -63.59
C ARG A 446 53.25 -10.62 -64.19
N ARG A 447 53.96 -11.42 -65.00
CA ARG A 447 53.39 -12.61 -65.65
C ARG A 447 52.78 -13.57 -64.62
N LEU A 448 53.49 -13.88 -63.53
CA LEU A 448 53.04 -14.80 -62.50
C LEU A 448 51.87 -14.22 -61.74
N ILE A 449 51.92 -12.92 -61.40
CA ILE A 449 50.78 -12.24 -60.68
C ILE A 449 49.54 -12.20 -61.59
N ASP A 450 49.68 -11.91 -62.87
CA ASP A 450 48.55 -11.85 -63.79
C ASP A 450 47.90 -13.21 -63.97
N GLN A 451 48.74 -14.29 -64.09
CA GLN A 451 48.22 -15.65 -64.14
C GLN A 451 47.51 -16.10 -62.89
N MET A 452 47.99 -15.72 -61.67
CA MET A 452 47.28 -15.98 -60.43
C MET A 452 45.94 -15.21 -60.35
N ASN A 453 45.96 -13.95 -60.78
CA ASN A 453 44.75 -13.14 -60.81
C ASN A 453 43.74 -13.61 -61.86
N GLU A 454 44.16 -14.13 -62.98
CA GLU A 454 43.30 -14.73 -64.01
C GLU A 454 42.53 -15.93 -63.41
N ILE A 455 43.24 -16.82 -62.69
CA ILE A 455 42.62 -17.96 -62.01
C ILE A 455 41.62 -17.51 -60.96
N ILE A 456 42.00 -16.54 -60.08
CA ILE A 456 41.09 -16.02 -59.01
C ILE A 456 39.83 -15.37 -59.58
N LYS A 457 39.91 -14.72 -60.75
CA LYS A 457 38.75 -14.09 -61.41
C LYS A 457 37.80 -15.10 -62.03
N ARG A 458 38.28 -16.33 -62.35
CA ARG A 458 37.45 -17.37 -62.92
C ARG A 458 36.90 -18.38 -61.90
N LEU A 459 37.41 -18.31 -60.67
CA LEU A 459 36.85 -18.99 -59.50
C LEU A 459 35.57 -18.36 -59.04
#